data_e34a6f13eb7a3f9c0b939a094e2970ba
#
_entry.id   e34a6f13eb7a3f9c0b939a094e2970ba
#
_cell.length_a   1.000
_cell.length_b   1.000
_cell.length_c   1.000
_cell.angle_alpha   90.00
_cell.angle_beta   90.00
_cell.angle_gamma   90.00
#
_symmetry.space_group_name_H-M   'P 1'
#
loop_
_entity.id
_entity.type
_entity.pdbx_description
1 polymer ?
#
loop_
_entity_poly.entity_id
_entity_poly.type
_entity_poly.pdbx_seq_one_letter_code
_entity_poly.pdbx_strand_id
1 'polypeptide(L)'
;AWWEQKGGNGAILNLIGTGESNDAYICEIPPGKSLKPERHIYEEMIFVLQGSGATTVWVEGSKKQTFEWQEGSLFAPPLNTWHELHNGRSNEPARFLAVTCAPLAMNLYHNLDFIFNNPFVFSDRYQATSDYFSGSGKIHSGRIWETNFIADVYGLEPPERTERGRGNREFLFELVDNTMAAHISEFAVGRYKKAHRHGPGGHVIILS
;
A
#
# COMPACT_ATOMS: atom_id res chain seq x y z
N ALA A 1 0.96 10.11 17.64
CA ALA A 1 0.32 11.42 17.85
C ALA A 1 -0.96 11.51 17.02
N TRP A 2 -1.93 12.33 17.47
CA TRP A 2 -3.11 12.64 16.67
C TRP A 2 -2.74 13.50 15.45
N TRP A 3 -3.16 13.06 14.25
CA TRP A 3 -2.98 13.78 12.99
C TRP A 3 -4.30 14.42 12.56
N GLU A 4 -4.44 15.72 12.81
CA GLU A 4 -5.68 16.45 12.55
C GLU A 4 -6.11 16.37 11.06
N GLN A 5 -5.16 16.41 10.13
CA GLN A 5 -5.43 16.31 8.69
C GLN A 5 -6.01 14.96 8.29
N LYS A 6 -5.53 13.86 8.88
CA LYS A 6 -6.04 12.51 8.61
C LYS A 6 -7.24 12.12 9.49
N GLY A 7 -7.38 12.69 10.67
CA GLY A 7 -8.43 12.30 11.64
C GLY A 7 -8.14 10.97 12.35
N GLY A 8 -6.87 10.63 12.54
CA GLY A 8 -6.40 9.41 13.20
C GLY A 8 -5.09 9.62 13.94
N ASN A 9 -4.62 8.59 14.63
CA ASN A 9 -3.30 8.62 15.25
C ASN A 9 -2.24 8.16 14.25
N GLY A 10 -1.08 8.83 14.22
CA GLY A 10 -0.01 8.46 13.31
C GLY A 10 1.39 8.59 13.91
N ALA A 11 2.32 7.86 13.29
CA ALA A 11 3.74 7.93 13.55
C ALA A 11 4.52 7.73 12.26
N ILE A 12 5.40 8.68 11.91
CA ILE A 12 6.30 8.56 10.78
C ILE A 12 7.44 7.62 11.18
N LEU A 13 7.78 6.69 10.28
CA LEU A 13 8.93 5.79 10.41
C LEU A 13 10.11 6.42 9.66
N ASN A 14 10.83 7.27 10.35
CA ASN A 14 11.96 7.98 9.76
C ASN A 14 13.25 7.10 9.82
N LEU A 15 13.46 6.32 8.77
CA LEU A 15 14.63 5.46 8.61
C LEU A 15 15.75 6.23 7.89
N ILE A 16 17.00 6.07 8.36
CA ILE A 16 18.16 6.70 7.72
C ILE A 16 18.30 6.19 6.28
N GLY A 17 18.36 7.11 5.32
CA GLY A 17 18.55 6.82 3.90
C GLY A 17 17.27 6.64 3.07
N THR A 18 16.09 6.84 3.66
CA THR A 18 14.81 6.71 2.92
C THR A 18 14.13 8.03 2.58
N GLY A 19 14.38 9.10 3.32
CA GLY A 19 13.65 10.38 3.21
C GLY A 19 13.80 11.17 1.92
N GLU A 20 14.52 10.67 0.92
CA GLU A 20 14.69 11.34 -0.38
C GLU A 20 13.77 10.76 -1.46
N SER A 21 13.48 9.47 -1.41
CA SER A 21 12.69 8.78 -2.44
C SER A 21 11.39 8.21 -1.92
N ASN A 22 11.41 7.60 -0.77
CA ASN A 22 10.22 7.03 -0.14
C ASN A 22 10.29 7.17 1.37
N ASP A 23 9.15 7.12 2.01
CA ASP A 23 8.98 7.11 3.46
C ASP A 23 7.92 6.08 3.86
N ALA A 24 7.76 5.92 5.17
CA ALA A 24 6.71 5.07 5.71
C ALA A 24 6.11 5.70 6.97
N TYR A 25 4.86 5.37 7.24
CA TYR A 25 4.19 5.74 8.47
C TYR A 25 3.21 4.65 8.92
N ILE A 26 2.95 4.60 10.21
CA ILE A 26 1.85 3.82 10.78
C ILE A 26 0.71 4.77 11.11
N CYS A 27 -0.51 4.38 10.74
CA CYS A 27 -1.71 5.09 11.11
C CYS A 27 -2.68 4.17 11.84
N GLU A 28 -3.35 4.73 12.83
CA GLU A 28 -4.40 4.07 13.62
C GLU A 28 -5.72 4.78 13.40
N ILE A 29 -6.73 4.02 12.99
CA ILE A 29 -8.12 4.47 12.86
C ILE A 29 -8.85 4.09 14.14
N PRO A 30 -9.38 5.05 14.90
CA PRO A 30 -10.11 4.75 16.15
C PRO A 30 -11.32 3.83 15.92
N PRO A 31 -11.79 3.13 16.96
CA PRO A 31 -12.94 2.23 16.86
C PRO A 31 -14.17 2.90 16.24
N GLY A 32 -14.74 2.29 15.20
CA GLY A 32 -15.95 2.76 14.52
C GLY A 32 -15.83 4.13 13.84
N LYS A 33 -14.59 4.60 13.59
CA LYS A 33 -14.33 5.89 12.93
C LYS A 33 -13.76 5.68 11.53
N SER A 34 -13.73 6.78 10.79
CA SER A 34 -13.08 6.87 9.48
C SER A 34 -11.98 7.92 9.55
N LEU A 35 -10.97 7.75 8.72
CA LEU A 35 -10.05 8.83 8.41
C LEU A 35 -10.76 9.87 7.55
N LYS A 36 -10.24 11.09 7.51
CA LYS A 36 -10.74 12.11 6.59
C LYS A 36 -10.40 11.71 5.15
N PRO A 37 -11.30 11.96 4.20
CA PRO A 37 -10.98 11.73 2.79
C PRO A 37 -9.76 12.54 2.36
N GLU A 38 -8.88 11.90 1.59
CA GLU A 38 -7.72 12.56 1.02
C GLU A 38 -7.45 12.09 -0.41
N ARG A 39 -6.67 12.87 -1.15
CA ARG A 39 -6.06 12.50 -2.42
C ARG A 39 -4.68 13.14 -2.52
N HIS A 40 -3.81 12.57 -3.29
CA HIS A 40 -2.46 13.09 -3.49
C HIS A 40 -1.84 12.56 -4.79
N ILE A 41 -0.92 13.33 -5.38
CA ILE A 41 -0.21 12.99 -6.62
C ILE A 41 1.07 12.20 -6.37
N TYR A 42 1.16 11.44 -5.28
CA TYR A 42 2.21 10.45 -5.02
C TYR A 42 1.59 9.08 -4.79
N GLU A 43 2.38 8.05 -5.00
CA GLU A 43 1.94 6.66 -4.80
C GLU A 43 2.02 6.28 -3.33
N GLU A 44 1.07 5.46 -2.90
CA GLU A 44 0.98 4.91 -1.55
C GLU A 44 0.60 3.44 -1.60
N MET A 45 1.25 2.60 -0.80
CA MET A 45 0.86 1.22 -0.54
C MET A 45 0.49 1.06 0.92
N ILE A 46 -0.62 0.41 1.17
CA ILE A 46 -1.18 0.20 2.51
C ILE A 46 -1.16 -1.28 2.84
N PHE A 47 -0.50 -1.62 3.93
CA PHE A 47 -0.50 -2.96 4.53
C PHE A 47 -1.22 -2.92 5.87
N VAL A 48 -2.27 -3.72 6.04
CA VAL A 48 -3.09 -3.77 7.24
C VAL A 48 -2.39 -4.61 8.31
N LEU A 49 -2.01 -3.97 9.41
CA LEU A 49 -1.30 -4.59 10.54
C LEU A 49 -2.26 -5.20 11.56
N GLN A 50 -3.47 -4.63 11.69
CA GLN A 50 -4.43 -5.04 12.71
C GLN A 50 -5.84 -4.59 12.34
N GLY A 51 -6.84 -5.41 12.64
CA GLY A 51 -8.24 -5.06 12.51
C GLY A 51 -8.82 -5.35 11.13
N SER A 52 -9.99 -4.82 10.87
CA SER A 52 -10.71 -4.96 9.60
C SER A 52 -11.56 -3.71 9.34
N GLY A 53 -11.80 -3.45 8.07
CA GLY A 53 -12.55 -2.28 7.66
C GLY A 53 -12.81 -2.24 6.17
N ALA A 54 -12.99 -1.04 5.65
CA ALA A 54 -13.23 -0.82 4.23
C ALA A 54 -12.50 0.45 3.76
N THR A 55 -12.20 0.49 2.46
CA THR A 55 -11.74 1.71 1.80
C THR A 55 -12.71 2.08 0.70
N THR A 56 -13.11 3.35 0.69
CA THR A 56 -13.92 3.92 -0.38
C THR A 56 -13.04 4.78 -1.28
N VAL A 57 -13.07 4.53 -2.59
CA VAL A 57 -12.27 5.21 -3.61
C VAL A 57 -13.17 5.84 -4.65
N TRP A 58 -12.84 7.06 -5.12
CA TRP A 58 -13.59 7.73 -6.19
C TRP A 58 -12.76 8.82 -6.88
N VAL A 59 -13.17 9.19 -8.06
CA VAL A 59 -12.80 10.43 -8.73
C VAL A 59 -14.01 11.37 -8.77
N GLU A 60 -13.77 12.68 -8.93
CA GLU A 60 -14.83 13.68 -8.95
C GLU A 60 -15.88 13.34 -10.01
N GLY A 61 -17.16 13.37 -9.62
CA GLY A 61 -18.29 13.06 -10.52
C GLY A 61 -18.49 11.58 -10.84
N SER A 62 -17.69 10.66 -10.31
CA SER A 62 -17.85 9.23 -10.53
C SER A 62 -18.58 8.52 -9.39
N LYS A 63 -19.01 7.27 -9.67
CA LYS A 63 -19.52 6.37 -8.63
C LYS A 63 -18.39 5.98 -7.70
N LYS A 64 -18.65 6.07 -6.39
CA LYS A 64 -17.75 5.57 -5.36
C LYS A 64 -17.68 4.04 -5.38
N GLN A 65 -16.47 3.51 -5.24
CA GLN A 65 -16.23 2.07 -5.06
C GLN A 65 -15.73 1.82 -3.64
N THR A 66 -16.26 0.77 -3.00
CA THR A 66 -15.84 0.37 -1.66
C THR A 66 -15.44 -1.09 -1.69
N PHE A 67 -14.30 -1.40 -1.08
CA PHE A 67 -13.83 -2.76 -0.85
C PHE A 67 -13.44 -2.95 0.61
N GLU A 68 -13.57 -4.17 1.10
CA GLU A 68 -13.27 -4.54 2.47
C GLU A 68 -11.84 -5.07 2.58
N TRP A 69 -11.23 -4.87 3.75
CA TRP A 69 -9.90 -5.36 4.08
C TRP A 69 -9.84 -5.87 5.53
N GLN A 70 -8.85 -6.67 5.80
CA GLN A 70 -8.54 -7.25 7.12
C GLN A 70 -7.05 -7.23 7.39
N GLU A 71 -6.64 -7.66 8.58
CA GLU A 71 -5.22 -7.92 8.89
C GLU A 71 -4.59 -8.80 7.81
N GLY A 72 -3.39 -8.42 7.35
CA GLY A 72 -2.71 -9.09 6.23
C GLY A 72 -3.10 -8.58 4.84
N SER A 73 -4.13 -7.73 4.70
CA SER A 73 -4.47 -7.14 3.40
C SER A 73 -3.40 -6.15 2.93
N LEU A 74 -3.12 -6.17 1.61
CA LEU A 74 -2.21 -5.24 0.95
C LEU A 74 -2.90 -4.64 -0.28
N PHE A 75 -2.91 -3.32 -0.38
CA PHE A 75 -3.50 -2.59 -1.49
C PHE A 75 -2.88 -1.20 -1.66
N ALA A 76 -3.23 -0.53 -2.75
CA ALA A 76 -2.84 0.85 -3.00
C ALA A 76 -4.05 1.67 -3.49
N PRO A 77 -4.27 2.89 -3.00
CA PRO A 77 -5.17 3.84 -3.65
C PRO A 77 -4.60 4.19 -5.04
N PRO A 78 -5.43 4.18 -6.10
CA PRO A 78 -4.96 4.64 -7.41
C PRO A 78 -4.53 6.10 -7.37
N LEU A 79 -3.50 6.44 -8.15
CA LEU A 79 -2.87 7.77 -8.12
C LEU A 79 -3.90 8.91 -8.24
N ASN A 80 -3.84 9.84 -7.30
CA ASN A 80 -4.68 11.04 -7.20
C ASN A 80 -6.21 10.78 -7.15
N THR A 81 -6.62 9.58 -6.77
CA THR A 81 -8.02 9.32 -6.44
C THR A 81 -8.34 9.74 -5.01
N TRP A 82 -9.54 10.26 -4.79
CA TRP A 82 -10.07 10.39 -3.44
C TRP A 82 -10.18 9.02 -2.80
N HIS A 83 -9.73 8.90 -1.57
CA HIS A 83 -9.88 7.68 -0.79
C HIS A 83 -10.15 8.00 0.68
N GLU A 84 -10.90 7.11 1.31
CA GLU A 84 -11.31 7.22 2.72
C GLU A 84 -11.29 5.82 3.35
N LEU A 85 -10.55 5.65 4.44
CA LEU A 85 -10.44 4.40 5.17
C LEU A 85 -11.37 4.40 6.38
N HIS A 86 -12.11 3.31 6.54
CA HIS A 86 -13.11 3.12 7.58
C HIS A 86 -12.75 1.92 8.46
N ASN A 87 -12.71 2.11 9.78
CA ASN A 87 -12.58 0.99 10.71
C ASN A 87 -13.95 0.31 10.90
N GLY A 88 -14.07 -0.95 10.48
CA GLY A 88 -15.29 -1.75 10.61
C GLY A 88 -15.57 -2.27 12.03
N ARG A 89 -14.62 -2.12 12.96
CA ARG A 89 -14.74 -2.56 14.34
C ARG A 89 -15.13 -1.41 15.26
N SER A 90 -16.15 -1.61 16.09
CA SER A 90 -16.62 -0.60 17.04
C SER A 90 -15.90 -0.61 18.38
N ASN A 91 -15.11 -1.64 18.67
CA ASN A 91 -14.52 -1.91 19.99
C ASN A 91 -12.98 -1.94 19.97
N GLU A 92 -12.35 -1.93 18.82
CA GLU A 92 -10.90 -1.96 18.68
C GLU A 92 -10.40 -1.08 17.53
N PRO A 93 -9.20 -0.49 17.63
CA PRO A 93 -8.63 0.28 16.53
C PRO A 93 -8.21 -0.62 15.37
N ALA A 94 -8.23 -0.07 14.15
CA ALA A 94 -7.54 -0.64 13.03
C ALA A 94 -6.21 0.08 12.82
N ARG A 95 -5.15 -0.65 12.43
CA ARG A 95 -3.81 -0.11 12.18
C ARG A 95 -3.29 -0.58 10.85
N PHE A 96 -2.66 0.33 10.14
CA PHE A 96 -1.97 0.01 8.90
C PHE A 96 -0.60 0.69 8.82
N LEU A 97 0.28 0.08 8.07
CA LEU A 97 1.52 0.66 7.60
C LEU A 97 1.29 1.17 6.18
N ALA A 98 1.66 2.41 5.92
CA ALA A 98 1.74 2.95 4.58
C ALA A 98 3.19 3.20 4.18
N VAL A 99 3.53 2.84 2.95
CA VAL A 99 4.79 3.20 2.29
C VAL A 99 4.45 4.11 1.13
N THR A 100 5.12 5.24 1.02
CA THR A 100 4.80 6.27 0.02
C THR A 100 6.04 6.74 -0.74
N CYS A 101 5.83 7.29 -1.94
CA CYS A 101 6.85 8.08 -2.63
C CYS A 101 6.63 9.60 -2.44
N ALA A 102 5.95 10.00 -1.35
CA ALA A 102 5.70 11.40 -1.02
C ALA A 102 6.96 12.28 -1.02
N PRO A 103 8.13 11.85 -0.52
CA PRO A 103 9.34 12.65 -0.58
C PRO A 103 9.72 13.11 -1.98
N LEU A 104 9.53 12.28 -3.01
CA LEU A 104 9.78 12.67 -4.41
C LEU A 104 8.87 13.81 -4.85
N ALA A 105 7.57 13.72 -4.56
CA ALA A 105 6.61 14.76 -4.91
C ALA A 105 6.87 16.05 -4.11
N MET A 106 7.15 15.94 -2.82
CA MET A 106 7.45 17.09 -1.95
C MET A 106 8.71 17.83 -2.41
N ASN A 107 9.79 17.06 -2.70
CA ASN A 107 11.08 17.63 -3.12
C ASN A 107 11.04 18.17 -4.56
N LEU A 108 10.15 17.66 -5.42
CA LEU A 108 10.04 18.14 -6.81
C LEU A 108 9.16 19.38 -6.93
N TYR A 109 7.99 19.37 -6.31
CA TYR A 109 6.97 20.39 -6.55
C TYR A 109 7.01 21.55 -5.56
N HIS A 110 7.45 21.35 -4.32
CA HIS A 110 7.49 22.36 -3.25
C HIS A 110 6.14 23.12 -3.09
N ASN A 111 5.02 22.46 -3.41
CA ASN A 111 3.70 23.06 -3.41
C ASN A 111 2.66 22.05 -2.90
N LEU A 112 2.21 22.25 -1.65
CA LEU A 112 1.26 21.33 -1.02
C LEU A 112 -0.13 21.38 -1.66
N ASP A 113 -0.56 22.54 -2.16
CA ASP A 113 -1.84 22.64 -2.85
C ASP A 113 -1.85 21.81 -4.15
N PHE A 114 -0.76 21.90 -4.92
CA PHE A 114 -0.59 21.07 -6.10
C PHE A 114 -0.55 19.58 -5.79
N ILE A 115 0.04 19.20 -4.66
CA ILE A 115 0.18 17.78 -4.27
C ILE A 115 -1.15 17.19 -3.78
N PHE A 116 -1.93 17.93 -2.98
CA PHE A 116 -3.11 17.42 -2.30
C PHE A 116 -4.44 17.89 -2.89
N ASN A 117 -4.45 18.98 -3.67
CA ASN A 117 -5.67 19.55 -4.23
C ASN A 117 -5.69 19.58 -5.77
N ASN A 118 -4.75 18.88 -6.42
CA ASN A 118 -4.70 18.81 -7.87
C ASN A 118 -5.94 18.11 -8.44
N PRO A 119 -6.72 18.74 -9.33
CA PRO A 119 -7.95 18.18 -9.87
C PRO A 119 -7.73 17.14 -10.99
N PHE A 120 -6.50 16.90 -11.43
CA PHE A 120 -6.23 16.00 -12.55
C PHE A 120 -6.66 14.58 -12.24
N VAL A 121 -7.33 13.93 -13.19
CA VAL A 121 -7.76 12.54 -13.10
C VAL A 121 -6.89 11.68 -14.01
N PHE A 122 -6.18 10.72 -13.43
CA PHE A 122 -5.38 9.73 -14.17
C PHE A 122 -6.30 8.57 -14.62
N SER A 123 -7.06 8.79 -15.68
CA SER A 123 -8.06 7.83 -16.19
C SER A 123 -7.44 6.54 -16.74
N ASP A 124 -6.17 6.55 -17.09
CA ASP A 124 -5.36 5.39 -17.46
C ASP A 124 -4.97 4.53 -16.25
N ARG A 125 -4.91 5.13 -15.06
CA ARG A 125 -4.53 4.47 -13.79
C ARG A 125 -5.73 3.95 -12.99
N TYR A 126 -6.93 4.48 -13.22
CA TYR A 126 -8.14 4.09 -12.51
C TYR A 126 -9.38 4.20 -13.39
N GLN A 127 -9.96 3.07 -13.74
CA GLN A 127 -11.13 2.97 -14.63
C GLN A 127 -12.45 2.72 -13.90
N ALA A 128 -12.44 2.57 -12.58
CA ALA A 128 -13.62 2.35 -11.73
C ALA A 128 -14.51 1.17 -12.17
N THR A 129 -13.93 0.11 -12.75
CA THR A 129 -14.67 -1.12 -13.07
C THR A 129 -15.13 -1.80 -11.79
N SER A 130 -16.26 -2.50 -11.83
CA SER A 130 -16.87 -3.09 -10.62
C SER A 130 -16.00 -4.16 -9.94
N ASP A 131 -15.07 -4.74 -10.66
CA ASP A 131 -14.13 -5.77 -10.23
C ASP A 131 -12.72 -5.24 -9.91
N TYR A 132 -12.51 -3.92 -9.96
CA TYR A 132 -11.19 -3.30 -9.84
C TYR A 132 -10.42 -3.75 -8.59
N PHE A 133 -11.11 -3.87 -7.45
CA PHE A 133 -10.54 -4.34 -6.18
C PHE A 133 -10.98 -5.76 -5.82
N SER A 134 -11.30 -6.60 -6.79
CA SER A 134 -11.74 -7.99 -6.55
C SER A 134 -10.64 -8.93 -6.04
N GLY A 135 -9.37 -8.51 -6.11
CA GLY A 135 -8.23 -9.38 -5.85
C GLY A 135 -7.93 -10.35 -6.98
N SER A 136 -8.68 -10.27 -8.08
CA SER A 136 -8.31 -10.93 -9.33
C SER A 136 -7.08 -10.24 -9.93
N GLY A 137 -6.41 -10.90 -10.87
CA GLY A 137 -5.26 -10.31 -11.50
C GLY A 137 -4.57 -11.31 -12.41
N LYS A 138 -3.37 -10.96 -12.86
CA LYS A 138 -2.59 -11.78 -13.77
C LYS A 138 -1.22 -12.09 -13.21
N ILE A 139 -0.83 -13.35 -13.22
CA ILE A 139 0.51 -13.78 -12.82
C ILE A 139 1.38 -13.86 -14.07
N HIS A 140 2.43 -13.03 -14.10
CA HIS A 140 3.44 -13.02 -15.15
C HIS A 140 4.68 -13.79 -14.70
N SER A 141 5.28 -14.54 -15.61
CA SER A 141 6.52 -15.31 -15.35
C SER A 141 6.43 -16.17 -14.09
N GLY A 142 5.23 -16.63 -13.73
CA GLY A 142 4.95 -17.49 -12.58
C GLY A 142 5.10 -16.84 -11.19
N ARG A 143 5.50 -15.56 -11.08
CA ARG A 143 5.80 -14.94 -9.79
C ARG A 143 5.52 -13.44 -9.67
N ILE A 144 5.24 -12.74 -10.75
CA ILE A 144 4.86 -11.32 -10.73
C ILE A 144 3.34 -11.28 -10.79
N TRP A 145 2.71 -10.83 -9.72
CA TRP A 145 1.28 -10.73 -9.65
C TRP A 145 0.84 -9.27 -9.82
N GLU A 146 0.32 -8.98 -11.00
CA GLU A 146 -0.35 -7.73 -11.31
C GLU A 146 -1.79 -7.82 -10.78
N THR A 147 -2.11 -7.03 -9.78
CA THR A 147 -3.43 -6.99 -9.14
C THR A 147 -3.65 -5.63 -8.46
N ASN A 148 -4.87 -5.34 -8.03
CA ASN A 148 -5.18 -4.09 -7.34
C ASN A 148 -5.46 -4.29 -5.85
N PHE A 149 -5.60 -5.54 -5.40
CA PHE A 149 -5.90 -5.88 -4.02
C PHE A 149 -5.44 -7.29 -3.68
N ILE A 150 -4.80 -7.47 -2.55
CA ILE A 150 -4.44 -8.76 -1.98
C ILE A 150 -5.15 -8.87 -0.63
N ALA A 151 -6.04 -9.82 -0.51
CA ALA A 151 -6.88 -9.97 0.68
C ALA A 151 -6.10 -10.38 1.93
N ASP A 152 -5.11 -11.26 1.76
CA ASP A 152 -4.28 -11.77 2.85
C ASP A 152 -2.92 -12.24 2.31
N VAL A 153 -1.85 -11.55 2.70
CA VAL A 153 -0.49 -11.93 2.32
C VAL A 153 0.03 -13.14 3.09
N TYR A 154 -0.51 -13.42 4.29
CA TYR A 154 -0.08 -14.57 5.11
C TYR A 154 -0.54 -15.91 4.53
N GLY A 155 -1.66 -15.91 3.82
CA GLY A 155 -2.20 -17.11 3.15
C GLY A 155 -1.57 -17.42 1.79
N LEU A 156 -0.59 -16.62 1.34
CA LEU A 156 0.04 -16.84 0.04
C LEU A 156 1.05 -17.98 0.09
N GLU A 157 1.13 -18.72 -1.02
CA GLU A 157 2.16 -19.73 -1.26
C GLU A 157 3.09 -19.28 -2.40
N PRO A 158 4.12 -18.46 -2.11
CA PRO A 158 5.01 -17.96 -3.15
C PRO A 158 5.75 -19.09 -3.87
N PRO A 159 5.98 -18.99 -5.19
CA PRO A 159 6.76 -19.96 -5.93
C PRO A 159 8.22 -19.96 -5.50
N GLU A 160 8.89 -21.10 -5.68
CA GLU A 160 10.32 -21.21 -5.38
C GLU A 160 11.17 -20.32 -6.30
N ARG A 161 12.18 -19.69 -5.72
CA ARG A 161 13.13 -18.81 -6.39
C ARG A 161 14.57 -19.16 -6.04
N THR A 162 15.09 -20.18 -6.69
CA THR A 162 16.40 -20.77 -6.40
C THR A 162 17.60 -19.87 -6.68
N GLU A 163 17.48 -18.93 -7.62
CA GLU A 163 18.55 -17.96 -7.93
C GLU A 163 18.87 -17.00 -6.77
N ARG A 164 17.95 -16.82 -5.83
CA ARG A 164 18.16 -16.05 -4.59
C ARG A 164 18.67 -16.89 -3.43
N GLY A 165 18.78 -18.18 -3.60
CA GLY A 165 19.20 -19.17 -2.62
C GLY A 165 18.20 -20.35 -2.57
N ARG A 166 18.70 -21.53 -2.28
CA ARG A 166 17.87 -22.75 -2.23
C ARG A 166 16.81 -22.66 -1.14
N GLY A 167 15.57 -22.96 -1.46
CA GLY A 167 14.44 -22.92 -0.54
C GLY A 167 13.90 -21.49 -0.28
N ASN A 168 14.30 -20.50 -1.09
CA ASN A 168 13.64 -19.19 -1.09
C ASN A 168 12.41 -19.24 -1.99
N ARG A 169 11.35 -18.59 -1.53
CA ARG A 169 10.08 -18.43 -2.25
C ARG A 169 9.76 -16.94 -2.31
N GLU A 170 9.18 -16.47 -3.42
CA GLU A 170 8.91 -15.04 -3.60
C GLU A 170 7.77 -14.78 -4.58
N PHE A 171 6.81 -13.89 -4.18
CA PHE A 171 5.95 -13.15 -5.10
C PHE A 171 6.37 -11.69 -5.16
N LEU A 172 6.38 -11.12 -6.34
CA LEU A 172 6.42 -9.68 -6.60
C LEU A 172 4.99 -9.20 -6.90
N PHE A 173 4.58 -8.09 -6.30
CA PHE A 173 3.27 -7.49 -6.48
C PHE A 173 3.40 -6.17 -7.22
N GLU A 174 2.66 -6.03 -8.32
CA GLU A 174 2.44 -4.79 -9.05
C GLU A 174 0.99 -4.37 -8.79
N LEU A 175 0.81 -3.29 -8.01
CA LEU A 175 -0.49 -2.82 -7.56
C LEU A 175 -0.88 -1.52 -8.26
N VAL A 176 -2.08 -1.47 -8.82
CA VAL A 176 -2.73 -0.30 -9.43
C VAL A 176 -1.85 0.46 -10.41
N ASP A 177 -1.00 -0.27 -11.14
CA ASP A 177 -0.02 0.28 -12.09
C ASP A 177 0.97 1.28 -11.45
N ASN A 178 1.27 1.12 -10.16
CA ASN A 178 2.24 1.93 -9.45
C ASN A 178 3.68 1.59 -9.86
N THR A 179 4.57 2.59 -9.79
CA THR A 179 6.02 2.39 -9.96
C THR A 179 6.65 1.76 -8.73
N MET A 180 6.06 1.97 -7.55
CA MET A 180 6.42 1.23 -6.35
C MET A 180 5.90 -0.19 -6.43
N ALA A 181 6.76 -1.17 -6.18
CA ALA A 181 6.41 -2.58 -6.10
C ALA A 181 6.61 -3.12 -4.68
N ALA A 182 5.80 -4.08 -4.29
CA ALA A 182 6.00 -4.85 -3.08
C ALA A 182 6.40 -6.29 -3.42
N HIS A 183 7.03 -6.99 -2.51
CA HIS A 183 7.23 -8.42 -2.62
C HIS A 183 7.15 -9.10 -1.26
N ILE A 184 6.65 -10.32 -1.24
CA ILE A 184 6.75 -11.21 -0.09
C ILE A 184 7.83 -12.26 -0.37
N SER A 185 8.69 -12.50 0.61
CA SER A 185 9.74 -13.52 0.52
C SER A 185 9.69 -14.42 1.74
N GLU A 186 9.73 -15.72 1.51
CA GLU A 186 9.81 -16.74 2.53
C GLU A 186 11.17 -17.44 2.46
N PHE A 187 11.78 -17.69 3.60
CA PHE A 187 13.04 -18.43 3.72
C PHE A 187 12.81 -19.67 4.58
N ALA A 188 13.31 -20.80 4.12
CA ALA A 188 13.32 -21.98 4.95
C ALA A 188 14.22 -21.79 6.19
N VAL A 189 13.85 -22.40 7.31
CA VAL A 189 14.61 -22.34 8.56
C VAL A 189 16.08 -22.73 8.32
N GLY A 190 17.00 -21.94 8.85
CA GLY A 190 18.45 -22.14 8.69
C GLY A 190 19.00 -21.78 7.30
N ARG A 191 18.23 -21.05 6.50
CA ARG A 191 18.66 -20.54 5.19
C ARG A 191 18.87 -19.04 5.20
N TYR A 192 19.53 -18.54 4.16
CA TYR A 192 19.77 -17.12 3.96
C TYR A 192 19.50 -16.74 2.50
N LYS A 193 19.13 -15.48 2.27
CA LYS A 193 19.02 -14.89 0.95
C LYS A 193 20.34 -14.25 0.57
N LYS A 194 20.80 -14.47 -0.67
CA LYS A 194 22.03 -13.83 -1.18
C LYS A 194 21.95 -12.32 -1.06
N ALA A 195 23.02 -11.71 -0.59
CA ALA A 195 23.16 -10.27 -0.53
C ALA A 195 23.01 -9.67 -1.93
N HIS A 196 22.30 -8.56 -2.02
CA HIS A 196 22.08 -7.82 -3.25
C HIS A 196 21.83 -6.34 -2.94
N ARG A 197 21.87 -5.49 -3.96
CA ARG A 197 21.58 -4.06 -3.84
C ARG A 197 20.23 -3.74 -4.45
N HIS A 198 19.54 -2.77 -3.85
CA HIS A 198 18.38 -2.10 -4.42
C HIS A 198 18.80 -0.69 -4.84
N GLY A 199 18.44 -0.27 -6.06
CA GLY A 199 18.75 1.06 -6.57
C GLY A 199 18.01 2.16 -5.79
N PRO A 200 16.68 2.12 -5.72
CA PRO A 200 15.87 3.21 -5.17
C PRO A 200 15.67 3.13 -3.63
N GLY A 201 16.17 2.10 -2.97
CA GLY A 201 15.87 1.82 -1.56
C GLY A 201 14.65 0.92 -1.38
N GLY A 202 14.28 0.66 -0.12
CA GLY A 202 13.13 -0.18 0.21
C GLY A 202 12.89 -0.29 1.71
N HIS A 203 11.65 -0.58 2.09
CA HIS A 203 11.24 -0.89 3.45
C HIS A 203 11.09 -2.40 3.59
N VAL A 204 11.73 -3.00 4.59
CA VAL A 204 11.61 -4.42 4.91
C VAL A 204 10.76 -4.57 6.17
N ILE A 205 9.70 -5.35 6.06
CA ILE A 205 8.76 -5.63 7.13
C ILE A 205 8.87 -7.12 7.44
N ILE A 206 9.14 -7.47 8.69
CA ILE A 206 9.19 -8.86 9.13
C ILE A 206 7.79 -9.25 9.59
N LEU A 207 7.22 -10.28 9.00
CA LEU A 207 5.85 -10.74 9.25
C LEU A 207 5.79 -11.92 10.23
N SER A 208 6.86 -12.75 10.28
CA SER A 208 6.95 -13.93 11.20
C SER A 208 8.41 -14.33 11.41
#